data_c0a33efcdf4569d15e3d081846401a12
#
_entry.id   c0a33efcdf4569d15e3d081846401a12
#
_cell.length_a   1.000
_cell.length_b   1.000
_cell.length_c   1.000
_cell.angle_alpha   90.00
_cell.angle_beta   90.00
_cell.angle_gamma   90.00
#
_symmetry.space_group_name_H-M   'P 1'
#
loop_
_entity.id
_entity.type
_entity.pdbx_description
1 polymer ?
#
loop_
_entity_poly.entity_id
_entity_poly.type
_entity_poly.pdbx_seq_one_letter_code
_entity_poly.pdbx_strand_id
1 'polypeptide(L)'
;MILFEVFRKLLLKGGHFPRPLGEPSMSLKLGPAGVPLSCKGRTIVEGMDDITVLGLDAMEVQTVRTVQPHHFDQYWQAGILSWKSDFEMNMHGPYYAELLGSKRERNRTLSKMEASMQAGKLVNARHITYHVGPYGDYEPGGKANEELVNIFSGVVDRVRSIWGDEKEEEEYSAFPWVHEAEPSLVGIETSGRQELWGTVEEVLEVCNHVEGTVPVLNMAHKHARGHGRMRTSEDYAELFDQVRENYGGSKFYCHFAGVEHRMGNALHYTQIKKSDLKFEPFAEFLAEEGDWMDITIISDSPLLEHDAMYMLQHYDKARQRLLEIRARDERKLRLATHHGLDPEELGIDEQEILIPKVSDVDSKHKSTNDISNINPKKTSNKANDMISFEEKNDDDDIF
;
A
#
# COMPACT_ATOMS: atom_id res chain seq x y z
N MET A 1 -8.97 11.33 -27.55
CA MET A 1 -8.71 12.79 -27.64
C MET A 1 -9.77 13.63 -26.90
N ILE A 2 -11.07 13.31 -27.00
CA ILE A 2 -12.14 14.06 -26.29
C ILE A 2 -12.19 13.74 -24.79
N LEU A 3 -11.91 12.50 -24.36
CA LEU A 3 -11.84 12.12 -22.94
C LEU A 3 -10.68 12.82 -22.22
N PHE A 4 -9.53 12.98 -22.87
CA PHE A 4 -8.35 13.64 -22.29
C PHE A 4 -8.59 15.14 -22.03
N GLU A 5 -9.37 15.82 -22.87
CA GLU A 5 -9.74 17.23 -22.65
C GLU A 5 -10.80 17.41 -21.52
N VAL A 6 -11.71 16.47 -21.38
CA VAL A 6 -12.68 16.45 -20.28
C VAL A 6 -11.97 16.19 -18.95
N PHE A 7 -11.02 15.25 -18.94
CA PHE A 7 -10.20 14.91 -17.76
C PHE A 7 -9.29 16.08 -17.35
N ARG A 8 -8.63 16.73 -18.32
CA ARG A 8 -7.83 17.94 -18.10
C ARG A 8 -8.66 19.09 -17.52
N LYS A 9 -9.93 19.25 -17.94
CA LYS A 9 -10.84 20.25 -17.37
C LYS A 9 -11.35 19.91 -15.97
N LEU A 10 -11.47 18.61 -15.63
CA LEU A 10 -11.83 18.16 -14.28
C LEU A 10 -10.65 18.31 -13.31
N LEU A 11 -9.43 17.93 -13.71
CA LEU A 11 -8.21 18.13 -12.92
C LEU A 11 -7.89 19.62 -12.69
N LEU A 12 -8.10 20.50 -13.71
CA LEU A 12 -7.91 21.95 -13.59
C LEU A 12 -9.00 22.66 -12.76
N LYS A 13 -10.14 22.01 -12.50
CA LYS A 13 -11.23 22.56 -11.67
C LYS A 13 -11.18 22.10 -10.21
N GLY A 14 -10.14 21.35 -9.81
CA GLY A 14 -10.05 20.92 -8.41
C GLY A 14 -11.30 20.16 -7.98
N GLY A 15 -11.78 19.23 -8.81
CA GLY A 15 -12.95 18.42 -8.50
C GLY A 15 -12.67 17.39 -7.40
N HIS A 16 -12.15 17.85 -6.27
CA HIS A 16 -12.37 17.19 -5.00
C HIS A 16 -13.87 17.35 -4.71
N PHE A 17 -14.58 16.26 -4.59
CA PHE A 17 -15.83 16.31 -3.85
C PHE A 17 -15.49 16.89 -2.47
N PRO A 18 -16.08 18.02 -2.07
CA PRO A 18 -15.74 18.62 -0.79
C PRO A 18 -16.09 17.61 0.29
N ARG A 19 -15.05 17.06 0.95
CA ARG A 19 -15.23 16.32 2.21
C ARG A 19 -15.90 17.29 3.20
N PRO A 20 -16.85 16.83 4.03
CA PRO A 20 -17.43 17.68 5.05
C PRO A 20 -16.31 18.28 5.91
N LEU A 21 -16.27 19.60 6.02
CA LEU A 21 -15.30 20.32 6.84
C LEU A 21 -15.51 19.93 8.31
N GLY A 22 -14.52 19.31 8.94
CA GLY A 22 -14.47 19.24 10.41
C GLY A 22 -14.24 17.87 11.05
N GLU A 23 -13.97 16.79 10.30
CA GLU A 23 -13.63 15.50 10.90
C GLU A 23 -12.14 15.18 10.77
N PRO A 24 -11.47 14.62 11.80
CA PRO A 24 -10.16 13.99 11.65
C PRO A 24 -10.30 12.91 10.57
N SER A 25 -9.57 13.05 9.48
CA SER A 25 -9.76 12.20 8.31
C SER A 25 -8.67 11.14 8.29
N MET A 26 -9.07 9.88 8.58
CA MET A 26 -8.29 8.74 8.12
C MET A 26 -7.99 8.93 6.62
N SER A 27 -6.73 8.81 6.24
CA SER A 27 -6.37 8.69 4.83
C SER A 27 -6.46 7.21 4.46
N LEU A 28 -7.56 6.82 3.81
CA LEU A 28 -7.72 5.49 3.25
C LEU A 28 -7.51 5.57 1.76
N LYS A 29 -6.52 4.82 1.25
CA LYS A 29 -6.30 4.58 -0.17
C LYS A 29 -6.60 3.14 -0.53
N LEU A 30 -7.30 2.94 -1.65
CA LEU A 30 -7.70 1.62 -2.13
C LEU A 30 -7.33 1.44 -3.59
N GLY A 31 -6.89 0.24 -3.95
CA GLY A 31 -6.61 -0.08 -5.34
C GLY A 31 -6.33 -1.56 -5.59
N PRO A 32 -6.15 -1.96 -6.85
CA PRO A 32 -5.85 -3.34 -7.24
C PRO A 32 -4.35 -3.66 -7.26
N ALA A 33 -4.04 -4.95 -7.14
CA ALA A 33 -2.73 -5.53 -7.40
C ALA A 33 -2.54 -5.76 -8.91
N GLY A 34 -2.22 -4.68 -9.63
CA GLY A 34 -1.97 -4.69 -11.06
C GLY A 34 -2.98 -3.89 -11.88
N VAL A 35 -2.79 -3.94 -13.20
CA VAL A 35 -3.67 -3.25 -14.17
C VAL A 35 -5.08 -3.83 -14.07
N PRO A 36 -6.14 -3.00 -13.91
CA PRO A 36 -7.49 -3.46 -13.72
C PRO A 36 -8.01 -4.29 -14.88
N LEU A 37 -8.94 -5.19 -14.62
CA LEU A 37 -9.57 -6.06 -15.63
C LEU A 37 -10.39 -5.25 -16.64
N SER A 38 -10.95 -4.13 -16.23
CA SER A 38 -11.70 -3.18 -17.07
C SER A 38 -10.82 -2.47 -18.09
N CYS A 39 -9.52 -2.33 -17.83
CA CYS A 39 -8.57 -1.61 -18.68
C CYS A 39 -8.34 -2.33 -20.02
N LYS A 40 -8.81 -1.74 -21.11
CA LYS A 40 -8.72 -2.34 -22.45
C LYS A 40 -7.32 -2.32 -23.03
N GLY A 41 -6.56 -1.24 -22.82
CA GLY A 41 -5.20 -1.07 -23.33
C GLY A 41 -4.15 -1.84 -22.55
N ARG A 42 -4.48 -2.28 -21.31
CA ARG A 42 -3.61 -3.10 -20.45
C ARG A 42 -2.26 -2.45 -20.13
N THR A 43 -2.18 -1.13 -20.26
CA THR A 43 -1.02 -0.34 -19.82
C THR A 43 -1.21 0.15 -18.39
N ILE A 44 -0.11 0.43 -17.71
CA ILE A 44 -0.15 0.95 -16.33
C ILE A 44 -0.84 2.31 -16.29
N VAL A 45 -0.52 3.19 -17.25
CA VAL A 45 -1.07 4.55 -17.33
C VAL A 45 -2.58 4.52 -17.57
N GLU A 46 -3.06 3.71 -18.54
CA GLU A 46 -4.49 3.56 -18.77
C GLU A 46 -5.19 2.90 -17.57
N GLY A 47 -4.49 2.00 -16.87
CA GLY A 47 -4.98 1.40 -15.65
C GLY A 47 -5.17 2.43 -14.53
N MET A 48 -4.23 3.36 -14.35
CA MET A 48 -4.37 4.47 -13.40
C MET A 48 -5.58 5.36 -13.73
N ASP A 49 -5.78 5.67 -15.01
CA ASP A 49 -6.95 6.46 -15.46
C ASP A 49 -8.26 5.75 -15.14
N ASP A 50 -8.36 4.44 -15.47
CA ASP A 50 -9.54 3.64 -15.17
C ASP A 50 -9.83 3.53 -13.67
N ILE A 51 -8.79 3.28 -12.84
CA ILE A 51 -8.89 3.19 -11.38
C ILE A 51 -9.38 4.51 -10.80
N THR A 52 -8.85 5.64 -11.27
CA THR A 52 -9.26 6.99 -10.83
C THR A 52 -10.73 7.26 -11.17
N VAL A 53 -11.19 6.85 -12.35
CA VAL A 53 -12.62 6.98 -12.74
C VAL A 53 -13.53 6.14 -11.83
N LEU A 54 -13.05 5.02 -11.32
CA LEU A 54 -13.77 4.16 -10.37
C LEU A 54 -13.77 4.71 -8.93
N GLY A 55 -13.09 5.84 -8.66
CA GLY A 55 -12.99 6.45 -7.34
C GLY A 55 -11.96 5.79 -6.43
N LEU A 56 -11.04 5.01 -7.00
CA LEU A 56 -9.90 4.42 -6.31
C LEU A 56 -8.66 5.28 -6.56
N ASP A 57 -7.68 5.23 -5.65
CA ASP A 57 -6.56 6.18 -5.60
C ASP A 57 -5.19 5.52 -5.33
N ALA A 58 -5.13 4.20 -5.42
CA ALA A 58 -3.89 3.43 -5.33
C ALA A 58 -3.81 2.32 -6.38
N MET A 59 -2.60 1.90 -6.72
CA MET A 59 -2.33 0.70 -7.51
C MET A 59 -0.96 0.13 -7.13
N GLU A 60 -0.84 -1.19 -7.14
CA GLU A 60 0.44 -1.86 -6.96
C GLU A 60 0.87 -2.56 -8.25
N VAL A 61 2.05 -2.21 -8.76
CA VAL A 61 2.64 -2.87 -9.92
C VAL A 61 3.19 -4.24 -9.52
N GLN A 62 2.75 -5.30 -10.19
CA GLN A 62 3.15 -6.67 -9.88
C GLN A 62 4.32 -7.14 -10.75
N THR A 63 5.45 -7.48 -10.12
CA THR A 63 6.62 -8.04 -10.80
C THR A 63 6.90 -9.48 -10.35
N VAL A 64 5.90 -10.35 -10.54
CA VAL A 64 5.82 -11.72 -9.97
C VAL A 64 7.10 -12.56 -10.17
N ARG A 65 7.72 -12.50 -11.34
CA ARG A 65 8.94 -13.26 -11.64
C ARG A 65 10.17 -12.36 -11.72
N THR A 66 10.05 -11.28 -12.47
CA THR A 66 11.10 -10.27 -12.67
C THR A 66 10.48 -9.02 -13.28
N VAL A 67 11.21 -7.93 -13.21
CA VAL A 67 10.89 -6.70 -13.93
C VAL A 67 11.06 -6.92 -15.43
N GLN A 68 10.14 -6.34 -16.22
CA GLN A 68 10.19 -6.41 -17.68
C GLN A 68 10.77 -5.10 -18.24
N PRO A 69 11.99 -5.11 -18.81
CA PRO A 69 12.64 -3.88 -19.31
C PRO A 69 11.83 -3.10 -20.33
N HIS A 70 11.04 -3.78 -21.18
CA HIS A 70 10.18 -3.13 -22.17
C HIS A 70 9.00 -2.34 -21.57
N HIS A 71 8.80 -2.40 -20.25
CA HIS A 71 7.80 -1.60 -19.54
C HIS A 71 8.38 -0.33 -18.92
N PHE A 72 9.67 -0.04 -19.04
CA PHE A 72 10.30 1.09 -18.36
C PHE A 72 9.68 2.44 -18.74
N ASP A 73 9.33 2.66 -20.01
CA ASP A 73 8.63 3.87 -20.42
C ASP A 73 7.26 4.02 -19.73
N GLN A 74 6.54 2.92 -19.54
CA GLN A 74 5.26 2.92 -18.83
C GLN A 74 5.44 3.20 -17.34
N TYR A 75 6.46 2.60 -16.69
CA TYR A 75 6.77 2.88 -15.29
C TYR A 75 7.09 4.36 -15.08
N TRP A 76 7.93 4.93 -15.95
CA TRP A 76 8.27 6.34 -15.87
C TRP A 76 7.07 7.27 -16.10
N GLN A 77 6.23 7.00 -17.09
CA GLN A 77 5.00 7.76 -17.34
C GLN A 77 4.03 7.67 -16.14
N ALA A 78 3.89 6.49 -15.56
CA ALA A 78 3.09 6.28 -14.36
C ALA A 78 3.66 7.05 -13.15
N GLY A 79 4.98 7.09 -12.99
CA GLY A 79 5.66 7.87 -11.97
C GLY A 79 5.40 9.37 -12.09
N ILE A 80 5.44 9.94 -13.33
CA ILE A 80 5.06 11.34 -13.56
C ILE A 80 3.61 11.62 -13.14
N LEU A 81 2.70 10.73 -13.49
CA LEU A 81 1.28 10.89 -13.14
C LEU A 81 1.06 10.80 -11.64
N SER A 82 1.65 9.79 -10.98
CA SER A 82 1.62 9.64 -9.53
C SER A 82 2.16 10.88 -8.81
N TRP A 83 3.32 11.39 -9.22
CA TRP A 83 3.92 12.60 -8.63
C TRP A 83 3.05 13.86 -8.80
N LYS A 84 2.32 13.96 -9.92
CA LYS A 84 1.45 15.12 -10.21
C LYS A 84 0.05 15.02 -9.62
N SER A 85 -0.32 13.88 -9.08
CA SER A 85 -1.63 13.63 -8.50
C SER A 85 -1.50 13.06 -7.09
N ASP A 86 -2.60 12.92 -6.37
CA ASP A 86 -2.64 12.22 -5.08
C ASP A 86 -2.82 10.70 -5.26
N PHE A 87 -2.46 10.16 -6.43
CA PHE A 87 -2.53 8.73 -6.72
C PHE A 87 -1.29 8.01 -6.20
N GLU A 88 -1.50 7.00 -5.36
CA GLU A 88 -0.41 6.25 -4.76
C GLU A 88 -0.01 5.05 -5.62
N MET A 89 1.26 5.02 -6.01
CA MET A 89 1.86 3.88 -6.68
C MET A 89 2.69 3.07 -5.69
N ASN A 90 2.49 1.76 -5.71
CA ASN A 90 3.29 0.80 -4.98
C ASN A 90 3.83 -0.26 -5.96
N MET A 91 4.80 -1.04 -5.50
CA MET A 91 5.35 -2.12 -6.31
C MET A 91 5.49 -3.38 -5.46
N HIS A 92 5.09 -4.52 -6.03
CA HIS A 92 5.39 -5.82 -5.48
C HIS A 92 6.58 -6.43 -6.23
N GLY A 93 7.65 -6.69 -5.51
CA GLY A 93 8.85 -7.34 -6.01
C GLY A 93 8.62 -8.82 -6.36
N PRO A 94 9.66 -9.56 -6.73
CA PRO A 94 9.54 -10.96 -7.11
C PRO A 94 8.93 -11.81 -6.01
N TYR A 95 7.87 -12.55 -6.35
CA TYR A 95 7.14 -13.39 -5.39
C TYR A 95 7.98 -14.56 -4.85
N TYR A 96 8.75 -15.20 -5.74
CA TYR A 96 9.59 -16.34 -5.35
C TYR A 96 10.93 -15.84 -4.81
N ALA A 97 11.00 -15.70 -3.48
CA ALA A 97 12.18 -15.27 -2.75
C ALA A 97 12.72 -16.41 -1.90
N GLU A 98 14.04 -16.43 -1.71
CA GLU A 98 14.78 -17.43 -0.92
C GLU A 98 15.92 -16.72 -0.16
N LEU A 99 15.55 -15.72 0.66
CA LEU A 99 16.52 -14.88 1.36
C LEU A 99 17.29 -15.64 2.44
N LEU A 100 16.67 -16.63 3.06
CA LEU A 100 17.28 -17.52 4.06
C LEU A 100 17.84 -18.80 3.47
N GLY A 101 17.79 -18.96 2.14
CA GLY A 101 18.36 -20.11 1.42
C GLY A 101 19.88 -20.06 1.31
N SER A 102 20.43 -20.94 0.46
CA SER A 102 21.87 -20.96 0.15
C SER A 102 22.34 -19.61 -0.40
N LYS A 103 23.67 -19.37 -0.33
CA LYS A 103 24.27 -18.13 -0.87
C LYS A 103 23.89 -17.88 -2.34
N ARG A 104 23.79 -18.95 -3.17
CA ARG A 104 23.39 -18.83 -4.59
C ARG A 104 21.94 -18.39 -4.73
N GLU A 105 21.03 -18.97 -3.98
CA GLU A 105 19.59 -18.63 -3.99
C GLU A 105 19.38 -17.21 -3.50
N ARG A 106 20.01 -16.83 -2.39
CA ARG A 106 19.98 -15.48 -1.84
C ARG A 106 20.46 -14.45 -2.86
N ASN A 107 21.63 -14.66 -3.48
CA ASN A 107 22.17 -13.73 -4.45
C ASN A 107 21.27 -13.57 -5.67
N ARG A 108 20.64 -14.64 -6.16
CA ARG A 108 19.65 -14.59 -7.23
C ARG A 108 18.40 -13.79 -6.81
N THR A 109 17.93 -14.00 -5.60
CA THR A 109 16.79 -13.21 -5.04
C THR A 109 17.16 -11.73 -4.96
N LEU A 110 18.31 -11.38 -4.38
CA LEU A 110 18.75 -10.00 -4.24
C LEU A 110 18.93 -9.29 -5.60
N SER A 111 19.45 -10.00 -6.62
CA SER A 111 19.55 -9.44 -7.97
C SER A 111 18.19 -9.11 -8.59
N LYS A 112 17.17 -9.97 -8.37
CA LYS A 112 15.79 -9.67 -8.81
C LYS A 112 15.16 -8.52 -8.01
N MET A 113 15.44 -8.43 -6.72
CA MET A 113 14.99 -7.32 -5.87
C MET A 113 15.59 -5.99 -6.35
N GLU A 114 16.86 -5.97 -6.72
CA GLU A 114 17.52 -4.77 -7.26
C GLU A 114 16.83 -4.27 -8.53
N ALA A 115 16.47 -5.15 -9.46
CA ALA A 115 15.71 -4.78 -10.64
C ALA A 115 14.35 -4.13 -10.28
N SER A 116 13.66 -4.65 -9.26
CA SER A 116 12.40 -4.04 -8.79
C SER A 116 12.60 -2.71 -8.05
N MET A 117 13.76 -2.50 -7.40
CA MET A 117 14.09 -1.20 -6.80
C MET A 117 14.24 -0.11 -7.88
N GLN A 118 14.95 -0.43 -8.99
CA GLN A 118 15.08 0.49 -10.12
C GLN A 118 13.72 0.78 -10.76
N ALA A 119 12.88 -0.22 -10.95
CA ALA A 119 11.53 -0.03 -11.47
C ALA A 119 10.64 0.75 -10.48
N GLY A 120 10.80 0.54 -9.18
CA GLY A 120 10.12 1.27 -8.12
C GLY A 120 10.44 2.76 -8.14
N LYS A 121 11.71 3.12 -8.36
CA LYS A 121 12.11 4.51 -8.58
C LYS A 121 11.40 5.10 -9.80
N LEU A 122 11.37 4.38 -10.94
CA LEU A 122 10.71 4.83 -12.15
C LEU A 122 9.22 5.12 -11.96
N VAL A 123 8.51 4.25 -11.22
CA VAL A 123 7.07 4.36 -11.00
C VAL A 123 6.70 5.28 -9.83
N ASN A 124 7.69 5.87 -9.16
CA ASN A 124 7.49 6.66 -7.94
C ASN A 124 6.78 5.84 -6.84
N ALA A 125 7.22 4.59 -6.65
CA ALA A 125 6.59 3.70 -5.68
C ALA A 125 6.80 4.20 -4.25
N ARG A 126 5.72 4.25 -3.46
CA ARG A 126 5.77 4.61 -2.04
C ARG A 126 6.52 3.57 -1.23
N HIS A 127 6.27 2.30 -1.53
CA HIS A 127 7.03 1.17 -1.00
C HIS A 127 7.17 0.07 -2.07
N ILE A 128 8.15 -0.83 -1.84
CA ILE A 128 8.36 -2.01 -2.66
C ILE A 128 8.25 -3.21 -1.75
N THR A 129 7.21 -4.02 -1.96
CA THR A 129 6.86 -5.18 -1.13
C THR A 129 7.69 -6.40 -1.51
N TYR A 130 8.20 -7.11 -0.52
CA TYR A 130 8.95 -8.35 -0.69
C TYR A 130 8.49 -9.44 0.26
N HIS A 131 8.46 -10.68 -0.24
CA HIS A 131 8.44 -11.88 0.57
C HIS A 131 9.88 -12.31 0.93
N VAL A 132 10.00 -13.08 2.00
CA VAL A 132 11.29 -13.67 2.45
C VAL A 132 11.51 -15.07 1.88
N GLY A 133 10.44 -15.87 1.86
CA GLY A 133 10.48 -17.27 1.45
C GLY A 133 10.62 -18.27 2.60
N PRO A 134 11.08 -19.50 2.31
CA PRO A 134 11.26 -20.53 3.32
C PRO A 134 12.34 -20.18 4.36
N TYR A 135 12.23 -20.75 5.56
CA TYR A 135 13.24 -20.58 6.61
C TYR A 135 14.62 -21.18 6.23
N GLY A 136 14.69 -22.03 5.20
CA GLY A 136 15.93 -22.75 4.85
C GLY A 136 16.39 -23.64 6.00
N ASP A 137 17.65 -23.46 6.41
CA ASP A 137 18.25 -24.21 7.53
C ASP A 137 18.03 -23.53 8.90
N TYR A 138 17.23 -22.44 8.94
CA TYR A 138 16.95 -21.72 10.18
C TYR A 138 15.67 -22.24 10.84
N GLU A 139 15.68 -22.25 12.18
CA GLU A 139 14.44 -22.36 12.96
C GLU A 139 13.70 -21.02 12.98
N PRO A 140 12.35 -21.01 13.14
CA PRO A 140 11.56 -19.81 13.26
C PRO A 140 12.05 -18.85 14.37
N GLY A 141 12.06 -17.56 14.08
CA GLY A 141 12.49 -16.50 15.00
C GLY A 141 14.01 -16.36 15.14
N GLY A 142 14.47 -15.72 16.19
CA GLY A 142 15.85 -15.59 16.63
C GLY A 142 16.87 -15.37 15.52
N LYS A 143 17.67 -16.40 15.21
CA LYS A 143 18.75 -16.33 14.20
C LYS A 143 18.26 -16.03 12.78
N ALA A 144 17.06 -16.48 12.41
CA ALA A 144 16.46 -16.13 11.13
C ALA A 144 16.20 -14.64 11.05
N ASN A 145 15.66 -14.05 12.09
CA ASN A 145 15.37 -12.61 12.17
C ASN A 145 16.65 -11.78 12.19
N GLU A 146 17.69 -12.20 12.95
CA GLU A 146 19.02 -11.54 12.96
C GLU A 146 19.65 -11.50 11.55
N GLU A 147 19.61 -12.62 10.82
CA GLU A 147 20.11 -12.68 9.44
C GLU A 147 19.31 -11.77 8.51
N LEU A 148 17.98 -11.72 8.65
CA LEU A 148 17.11 -10.85 7.84
C LEU A 148 17.31 -9.39 8.16
N VAL A 149 17.58 -9.00 9.40
CA VAL A 149 17.97 -7.63 9.75
C VAL A 149 19.22 -7.21 8.96
N ASN A 150 20.23 -8.07 8.87
CA ASN A 150 21.43 -7.79 8.07
C ASN A 150 21.12 -7.67 6.57
N ILE A 151 20.30 -8.60 6.04
CA ILE A 151 19.93 -8.61 4.62
C ILE A 151 19.12 -7.36 4.28
N PHE A 152 18.06 -7.04 5.04
CA PHE A 152 17.20 -5.89 4.76
C PHE A 152 17.90 -4.56 5.00
N SER A 153 18.85 -4.46 5.91
CA SER A 153 19.73 -3.27 6.02
C SER A 153 20.47 -3.02 4.71
N GLY A 154 21.07 -4.05 4.11
CA GLY A 154 21.70 -3.94 2.81
C GLY A 154 20.73 -3.59 1.66
N VAL A 155 19.49 -4.12 1.72
CA VAL A 155 18.44 -3.81 0.74
C VAL A 155 18.02 -2.33 0.84
N VAL A 156 17.81 -1.81 2.04
CA VAL A 156 17.48 -0.39 2.27
C VAL A 156 18.61 0.53 1.80
N ASP A 157 19.86 0.18 2.10
CA ASP A 157 21.02 0.96 1.65
C ASP A 157 21.09 0.99 0.12
N ARG A 158 20.76 -0.13 -0.53
CA ARG A 158 20.72 -0.19 -2.00
C ARG A 158 19.60 0.67 -2.59
N VAL A 159 18.40 0.67 -1.99
CA VAL A 159 17.30 1.57 -2.39
C VAL A 159 17.75 3.02 -2.26
N ARG A 160 18.33 3.40 -1.13
CA ARG A 160 18.83 4.76 -0.90
C ARG A 160 19.90 5.18 -1.92
N SER A 161 20.83 4.27 -2.25
CA SER A 161 21.84 4.51 -3.30
C SER A 161 21.20 4.76 -4.67
N ILE A 162 20.27 3.89 -5.09
CA ILE A 162 19.55 4.04 -6.37
C ILE A 162 18.83 5.41 -6.46
N TRP A 163 18.24 5.89 -5.35
CA TRP A 163 17.62 7.22 -5.30
C TRP A 163 18.64 8.34 -5.27
N GLY A 164 19.79 8.15 -4.59
CA GLY A 164 20.83 9.15 -4.40
C GLY A 164 21.63 9.47 -5.67
N ASP A 165 21.82 8.49 -6.55
CA ASP A 165 22.69 8.60 -7.73
C ASP A 165 22.30 9.72 -8.71
N GLU A 166 21.07 10.29 -8.61
CA GLU A 166 20.61 11.39 -9.46
C GLU A 166 20.54 12.75 -8.75
N LYS A 167 20.69 12.80 -7.42
CA LYS A 167 20.67 14.08 -6.68
C LYS A 167 21.86 14.96 -7.00
N GLU A 168 22.91 14.41 -7.61
CA GLU A 168 24.14 15.13 -8.00
C GLU A 168 24.10 15.76 -9.40
N GLU A 169 23.13 15.41 -10.27
CA GLU A 169 22.97 15.99 -11.61
C GLU A 169 22.02 17.21 -11.57
N GLU A 170 22.56 18.39 -11.44
CA GLU A 170 21.87 19.62 -11.02
C GLU A 170 20.83 20.23 -11.98
N GLU A 171 20.65 19.84 -13.23
CA GLU A 171 19.87 20.73 -14.10
C GLU A 171 18.64 20.11 -14.80
N TYR A 172 18.56 18.80 -15.00
CA TYR A 172 17.39 18.13 -15.61
C TYR A 172 17.27 16.68 -15.14
N SER A 173 16.80 16.46 -13.92
CA SER A 173 16.46 15.10 -13.53
C SER A 173 15.29 14.57 -14.37
N ALA A 174 15.47 13.40 -14.99
CA ALA A 174 14.37 12.69 -15.64
C ALA A 174 13.29 12.24 -14.64
N PHE A 175 13.57 12.34 -13.35
CA PHE A 175 12.74 11.91 -12.24
C PHE A 175 12.52 13.08 -11.25
N PRO A 176 11.60 14.01 -11.56
CA PRO A 176 11.40 15.20 -10.73
C PRO A 176 11.04 14.87 -9.27
N TRP A 177 10.38 13.74 -9.02
CA TRP A 177 10.06 13.29 -7.66
C TRP A 177 11.27 12.89 -6.82
N VAL A 178 12.40 12.52 -7.43
CA VAL A 178 13.62 12.11 -6.69
C VAL A 178 14.18 13.23 -5.82
N HIS A 179 13.97 14.48 -6.19
CA HIS A 179 14.41 15.64 -5.42
C HIS A 179 13.43 16.03 -4.30
N GLU A 180 12.15 15.66 -4.43
CA GLU A 180 11.07 16.08 -3.55
C GLU A 180 10.56 14.93 -2.66
N ALA A 181 10.70 13.68 -3.12
CA ALA A 181 10.21 12.50 -2.41
C ALA A 181 11.35 11.79 -1.65
N GLU A 182 10.97 11.16 -0.55
CA GLU A 182 11.82 10.21 0.14
C GLU A 182 11.98 8.92 -0.71
N PRO A 183 13.10 8.19 -0.58
CA PRO A 183 13.26 6.89 -1.21
C PRO A 183 12.11 5.95 -0.84
N SER A 184 11.73 5.04 -1.76
CA SER A 184 10.74 4.01 -1.47
C SER A 184 11.08 3.26 -0.19
N LEU A 185 10.08 3.01 0.64
CA LEU A 185 10.22 2.09 1.77
C LEU A 185 10.36 0.65 1.27
N VAL A 186 11.04 -0.17 2.03
CA VAL A 186 11.15 -1.61 1.79
C VAL A 186 10.04 -2.31 2.57
N GLY A 187 8.98 -2.74 1.86
CA GLY A 187 7.86 -3.47 2.45
C GLY A 187 8.23 -4.93 2.70
N ILE A 188 8.01 -5.42 3.91
CA ILE A 188 8.19 -6.83 4.27
C ILE A 188 6.81 -7.42 4.53
N GLU A 189 6.40 -8.37 3.69
CA GLU A 189 5.05 -8.90 3.73
C GLU A 189 4.92 -10.13 4.61
N THR A 190 3.82 -10.18 5.37
CA THR A 190 3.43 -11.37 6.12
C THR A 190 3.11 -12.53 5.20
N SER A 191 3.45 -13.78 5.61
CA SER A 191 3.23 -14.99 4.82
C SER A 191 2.03 -15.79 5.29
N GLY A 192 1.32 -16.42 4.35
CA GLY A 192 0.15 -17.25 4.61
C GLY A 192 0.43 -18.72 4.86
N ARG A 193 1.69 -19.17 4.84
CA ARG A 193 2.06 -20.58 5.02
C ARG A 193 3.00 -20.78 6.18
N GLN A 194 2.82 -21.88 6.90
CA GLN A 194 3.60 -22.14 8.11
C GLN A 194 5.08 -22.46 7.84
N GLU A 195 5.38 -23.05 6.69
CA GLU A 195 6.75 -23.34 6.26
C GLU A 195 7.53 -22.13 5.76
N LEU A 196 6.85 -20.98 5.58
CA LEU A 196 7.48 -19.74 5.15
C LEU A 196 7.67 -18.79 6.33
N TRP A 197 8.77 -18.06 6.31
CA TRP A 197 8.99 -16.94 7.22
C TRP A 197 7.96 -15.83 6.97
N GLY A 198 7.55 -15.13 8.01
CA GLY A 198 6.66 -13.97 7.89
C GLY A 198 5.40 -14.07 8.73
N THR A 199 5.48 -14.50 9.98
CA THR A 199 4.43 -14.18 10.97
C THR A 199 4.40 -12.68 11.21
N VAL A 200 3.32 -12.16 11.77
CA VAL A 200 3.25 -10.73 12.11
C VAL A 200 4.39 -10.34 13.06
N GLU A 201 4.63 -11.15 14.08
CA GLU A 201 5.68 -10.94 15.08
C GLU A 201 7.07 -10.86 14.45
N GLU A 202 7.40 -11.79 13.54
CA GLU A 202 8.69 -11.81 12.82
C GLU A 202 8.87 -10.59 11.93
N VAL A 203 7.83 -10.21 11.19
CA VAL A 203 7.87 -9.02 10.32
C VAL A 203 8.05 -7.75 11.14
N LEU A 204 7.31 -7.58 12.24
CA LEU A 204 7.42 -6.43 13.12
C LEU A 204 8.80 -6.36 13.78
N GLU A 205 9.37 -7.50 14.22
CA GLU A 205 10.70 -7.56 14.82
C GLU A 205 11.77 -7.07 13.84
N VAL A 206 11.76 -7.56 12.59
CA VAL A 206 12.73 -7.13 11.58
C VAL A 206 12.52 -5.66 11.21
N CYS A 207 11.27 -5.22 10.98
CA CYS A 207 10.98 -3.84 10.64
C CYS A 207 11.36 -2.85 11.76
N ASN A 208 11.24 -3.26 13.02
CA ASN A 208 11.64 -2.43 14.15
C ASN A 208 13.17 -2.25 14.26
N HIS A 209 13.96 -3.18 13.72
CA HIS A 209 15.42 -3.11 13.74
C HIS A 209 16.04 -2.48 12.49
N VAL A 210 15.27 -2.31 11.40
CA VAL A 210 15.79 -1.79 10.12
C VAL A 210 15.01 -0.54 9.69
N GLU A 211 15.58 0.62 9.94
CA GLU A 211 15.00 1.89 9.50
C GLU A 211 14.93 1.97 7.97
N GLY A 212 13.74 2.31 7.44
CA GLY A 212 13.45 2.33 6.00
C GLY A 212 12.70 1.08 5.52
N THR A 213 12.40 0.15 6.45
CA THR A 213 11.45 -0.94 6.20
C THR A 213 10.06 -0.59 6.74
N VAL A 214 9.03 -1.26 6.22
CA VAL A 214 7.65 -1.14 6.68
C VAL A 214 6.97 -2.50 6.64
N PRO A 215 6.15 -2.85 7.65
CA PRO A 215 5.36 -4.07 7.61
C PRO A 215 4.23 -3.93 6.57
N VAL A 216 4.09 -4.95 5.72
CA VAL A 216 2.95 -5.10 4.81
C VAL A 216 2.08 -6.25 5.32
N LEU A 217 0.88 -5.90 5.78
CA LEU A 217 -0.02 -6.85 6.44
C LEU A 217 -0.97 -7.47 5.42
N ASN A 218 -0.74 -8.71 5.04
CA ASN A 218 -1.67 -9.44 4.19
C ASN A 218 -2.74 -10.13 5.04
N MET A 219 -3.97 -9.61 4.98
CA MET A 219 -5.08 -10.08 5.81
C MET A 219 -5.49 -11.52 5.47
N ALA A 220 -5.41 -11.91 4.18
CA ALA A 220 -5.65 -13.27 3.75
C ALA A 220 -4.61 -14.25 4.34
N HIS A 221 -3.36 -13.83 4.41
CA HIS A 221 -2.27 -14.60 5.02
C HIS A 221 -2.45 -14.73 6.54
N LYS A 222 -2.75 -13.63 7.23
CA LYS A 222 -3.01 -13.65 8.68
C LYS A 222 -4.21 -14.54 9.01
N HIS A 223 -5.30 -14.42 8.24
CA HIS A 223 -6.50 -15.26 8.40
C HIS A 223 -6.19 -16.74 8.22
N ALA A 224 -5.52 -17.11 7.12
CA ALA A 224 -5.17 -18.49 6.82
C ALA A 224 -4.26 -19.09 7.90
N ARG A 225 -3.17 -18.38 8.26
CA ARG A 225 -2.20 -18.83 9.26
C ARG A 225 -2.81 -18.92 10.67
N GLY A 226 -3.77 -18.04 10.96
CA GLY A 226 -4.57 -18.05 12.18
C GLY A 226 -5.76 -19.04 12.16
N HIS A 227 -5.82 -19.99 11.22
CA HIS A 227 -6.92 -20.95 11.09
C HIS A 227 -8.31 -20.31 10.95
N GLY A 228 -8.41 -19.19 10.23
CA GLY A 228 -9.66 -18.51 9.97
C GLY A 228 -10.12 -17.58 11.11
N ARG A 229 -9.20 -16.94 11.83
CA ARG A 229 -9.54 -16.11 13.01
C ARG A 229 -9.98 -14.68 12.71
N MET A 230 -9.57 -14.08 11.59
CA MET A 230 -9.95 -12.69 11.28
C MET A 230 -11.43 -12.61 10.90
N ARG A 231 -12.33 -12.41 11.88
CA ARG A 231 -13.79 -12.51 11.72
C ARG A 231 -14.58 -11.33 12.26
N THR A 232 -14.05 -10.61 13.24
CA THR A 232 -14.72 -9.51 13.92
C THR A 232 -13.87 -8.23 13.85
N SER A 233 -14.44 -7.05 14.13
CA SER A 233 -13.70 -5.80 14.21
C SER A 233 -12.63 -5.84 15.30
N GLU A 234 -12.88 -6.55 16.41
CA GLU A 234 -11.95 -6.72 17.50
C GLU A 234 -10.69 -7.52 17.08
N ASP A 235 -10.82 -8.53 16.18
CA ASP A 235 -9.64 -9.24 15.66
C ASP A 235 -8.71 -8.30 14.89
N TYR A 236 -9.26 -7.29 14.20
CA TYR A 236 -8.46 -6.24 13.54
C TYR A 236 -7.90 -5.24 14.54
N ALA A 237 -8.68 -4.83 15.55
CA ALA A 237 -8.19 -3.96 16.62
C ALA A 237 -6.97 -4.58 17.32
N GLU A 238 -7.05 -5.85 17.73
CA GLU A 238 -5.93 -6.59 18.33
C GLU A 238 -4.69 -6.61 17.40
N LEU A 239 -4.88 -6.84 16.10
CA LEU A 239 -3.78 -6.84 15.13
C LEU A 239 -3.11 -5.47 15.02
N PHE A 240 -3.90 -4.40 14.87
CA PHE A 240 -3.35 -3.06 14.69
C PHE A 240 -2.78 -2.48 16.00
N ASP A 241 -3.30 -2.86 17.15
CA ASP A 241 -2.69 -2.58 18.46
C ASP A 241 -1.32 -3.25 18.58
N GLN A 242 -1.21 -4.53 18.21
CA GLN A 242 0.07 -5.24 18.17
C GLN A 242 1.09 -4.52 17.26
N VAL A 243 0.66 -4.06 16.08
CA VAL A 243 1.54 -3.31 15.17
C VAL A 243 1.94 -1.99 15.78
N ARG A 244 1.02 -1.24 16.38
CA ARG A 244 1.28 0.05 17.02
C ARG A 244 2.26 -0.07 18.17
N GLU A 245 2.11 -1.09 19.00
CA GLU A 245 2.96 -1.32 20.18
C GLU A 245 4.39 -1.75 19.80
N ASN A 246 4.53 -2.57 18.76
CA ASN A 246 5.82 -3.19 18.40
C ASN A 246 6.59 -2.46 17.29
N TYR A 247 5.90 -1.74 16.39
CA TYR A 247 6.53 -1.00 15.30
C TYR A 247 6.31 0.50 15.42
N GLY A 248 5.11 0.91 15.86
CA GLY A 248 4.72 2.32 15.95
C GLY A 248 4.29 2.91 14.60
N GLY A 249 4.11 4.24 14.61
CA GLY A 249 3.70 4.97 13.42
C GLY A 249 2.19 4.94 13.16
N SER A 250 1.77 5.69 12.15
CA SER A 250 0.37 5.83 11.74
C SER A 250 0.13 5.40 10.29
N LYS A 251 1.18 5.00 9.55
CA LYS A 251 1.09 4.56 8.16
C LYS A 251 1.09 3.05 8.07
N PHE A 252 0.09 2.50 7.39
CA PHE A 252 -0.09 1.07 7.26
C PHE A 252 -0.30 0.68 5.80
N TYR A 253 0.31 -0.43 5.41
CA TYR A 253 0.15 -1.03 4.10
C TYR A 253 -0.43 -2.43 4.26
N CYS A 254 -1.52 -2.68 3.54
CA CYS A 254 -2.27 -3.92 3.67
C CYS A 254 -2.59 -4.52 2.30
N HIS A 255 -2.55 -5.85 2.24
CA HIS A 255 -3.16 -6.61 1.15
C HIS A 255 -4.43 -7.28 1.66
N PHE A 256 -5.46 -7.31 0.82
CA PHE A 256 -6.72 -7.98 1.14
C PHE A 256 -7.25 -8.77 -0.06
N ALA A 257 -7.58 -10.03 0.18
CA ALA A 257 -8.28 -10.90 -0.76
C ALA A 257 -9.13 -11.92 -0.01
N GLY A 258 -10.09 -12.52 -0.66
CA GLY A 258 -10.62 -13.78 -0.18
C GLY A 258 -9.54 -14.87 -0.27
N VAL A 259 -9.59 -15.86 0.59
CA VAL A 259 -8.61 -16.95 0.61
C VAL A 259 -9.27 -18.29 0.88
N GLU A 260 -8.84 -19.32 0.15
CA GLU A 260 -9.05 -20.70 0.56
C GLU A 260 -7.84 -21.14 1.37
N HIS A 261 -8.10 -21.71 2.54
CA HIS A 261 -7.03 -22.11 3.45
C HIS A 261 -7.33 -23.48 4.09
N ARG A 262 -6.26 -24.15 4.48
CA ARG A 262 -6.37 -25.47 5.17
C ARG A 262 -5.21 -25.65 6.13
N MET A 263 -5.52 -26.07 7.35
CA MET A 263 -4.53 -26.42 8.39
C MET A 263 -3.49 -25.32 8.63
N GLY A 264 -3.94 -24.04 8.66
CA GLY A 264 -3.04 -22.91 8.89
C GLY A 264 -2.20 -22.48 7.66
N ASN A 265 -2.58 -22.91 6.45
CA ASN A 265 -1.88 -22.57 5.23
C ASN A 265 -2.85 -22.02 4.18
N ALA A 266 -2.50 -20.87 3.59
CA ALA A 266 -3.16 -20.33 2.43
C ALA A 266 -2.90 -21.22 1.22
N LEU A 267 -3.96 -21.55 0.47
CA LEU A 267 -3.88 -22.37 -0.74
C LEU A 267 -3.90 -21.49 -1.98
N HIS A 268 -4.92 -20.66 -2.13
CA HIS A 268 -5.03 -19.68 -3.22
C HIS A 268 -6.01 -18.57 -2.84
N TYR A 269 -5.86 -17.43 -3.52
CA TYR A 269 -6.79 -16.32 -3.37
C TYR A 269 -8.10 -16.57 -4.10
N THR A 270 -9.17 -16.08 -3.52
CA THR A 270 -10.53 -16.13 -4.06
C THR A 270 -11.16 -14.75 -4.06
N GLN A 271 -12.33 -14.64 -4.65
CA GLN A 271 -13.15 -13.43 -4.50
C GLN A 271 -13.53 -13.24 -3.03
N ILE A 272 -13.54 -12.01 -2.54
CA ILE A 272 -13.89 -11.67 -1.15
C ILE A 272 -15.26 -12.25 -0.76
N LYS A 273 -16.26 -12.13 -1.64
CA LYS A 273 -17.62 -12.63 -1.40
C LYS A 273 -17.69 -14.14 -1.20
N LYS A 274 -16.75 -14.90 -1.79
CA LYS A 274 -16.73 -16.37 -1.71
C LYS A 274 -15.93 -16.93 -0.55
N SER A 275 -15.07 -16.11 0.07
CA SER A 275 -14.24 -16.49 1.21
C SER A 275 -15.03 -16.43 2.51
N ASP A 276 -14.53 -17.11 3.54
CA ASP A 276 -14.94 -16.91 4.94
C ASP A 276 -14.27 -15.68 5.56
N LEU A 277 -13.16 -15.20 5.01
CA LEU A 277 -12.60 -13.87 5.30
C LEU A 277 -13.47 -12.81 4.64
N LYS A 278 -14.20 -12.04 5.44
CA LYS A 278 -15.08 -10.96 4.99
C LYS A 278 -14.39 -9.60 5.20
N PHE A 279 -14.71 -8.64 4.36
CA PHE A 279 -14.18 -7.28 4.51
C PHE A 279 -14.97 -6.43 5.50
N GLU A 280 -16.25 -6.75 5.72
CA GLU A 280 -17.15 -5.98 6.59
C GLU A 280 -16.59 -5.74 7.99
N PRO A 281 -16.04 -6.74 8.72
CA PRO A 281 -15.42 -6.49 10.03
C PRO A 281 -14.22 -5.54 9.98
N PHE A 282 -13.41 -5.62 8.91
CA PHE A 282 -12.31 -4.70 8.72
C PHE A 282 -12.81 -3.27 8.42
N ALA A 283 -13.87 -3.15 7.61
CA ALA A 283 -14.51 -1.86 7.34
C ALA A 283 -15.10 -1.22 8.62
N GLU A 284 -15.70 -2.02 9.50
CA GLU A 284 -16.21 -1.57 10.79
C GLU A 284 -15.06 -1.05 11.67
N PHE A 285 -13.99 -1.82 11.85
CA PHE A 285 -12.80 -1.40 12.56
C PHE A 285 -12.21 -0.09 12.00
N LEU A 286 -12.05 0.01 10.68
CA LEU A 286 -11.52 1.23 10.03
C LEU A 286 -12.42 2.45 10.25
N ALA A 287 -13.74 2.26 10.27
CA ALA A 287 -14.69 3.34 10.51
C ALA A 287 -14.68 3.80 11.97
N GLU A 288 -14.52 2.89 12.92
CA GLU A 288 -14.59 3.15 14.35
C GLU A 288 -13.26 3.69 14.90
N GLU A 289 -12.16 3.09 14.49
CA GLU A 289 -10.83 3.34 15.08
C GLU A 289 -9.80 3.92 14.10
N GLY A 290 -10.18 4.10 12.82
CA GLY A 290 -9.25 4.49 11.77
C GLY A 290 -8.78 5.94 11.79
N ASP A 291 -9.35 6.81 12.61
CA ASP A 291 -9.08 8.27 12.58
C ASP A 291 -7.59 8.64 12.74
N TRP A 292 -6.78 7.79 13.36
CA TRP A 292 -5.35 7.98 13.55
C TRP A 292 -4.48 7.33 12.47
N MET A 293 -5.10 6.61 11.51
CA MET A 293 -4.40 5.82 10.49
C MET A 293 -4.34 6.52 9.13
N ASP A 294 -3.19 6.38 8.48
CA ASP A 294 -2.97 6.59 7.04
C ASP A 294 -2.74 5.20 6.45
N ILE A 295 -3.77 4.64 5.79
CA ILE A 295 -3.77 3.24 5.37
C ILE A 295 -4.02 3.07 3.88
N THR A 296 -3.18 2.28 3.24
CA THR A 296 -3.36 1.85 1.85
C THR A 296 -3.66 0.36 1.82
N ILE A 297 -4.76 -0.02 1.17
CA ILE A 297 -5.19 -1.42 1.04
C ILE A 297 -5.23 -1.81 -0.44
N ILE A 298 -4.45 -2.81 -0.79
CA ILE A 298 -4.38 -3.35 -2.15
C ILE A 298 -5.18 -4.65 -2.24
N SER A 299 -6.06 -4.71 -3.24
CA SER A 299 -6.83 -5.91 -3.56
C SER A 299 -5.99 -6.92 -4.34
N ASP A 300 -5.55 -7.98 -3.66
CA ASP A 300 -4.90 -9.17 -4.25
C ASP A 300 -5.91 -10.18 -4.83
N SER A 301 -7.18 -9.84 -4.80
CA SER A 301 -8.25 -10.69 -5.28
C SER A 301 -8.12 -10.95 -6.79
N PRO A 302 -8.55 -12.14 -7.28
CA PRO A 302 -8.67 -12.39 -8.72
C PRO A 302 -9.61 -11.43 -9.45
N LEU A 303 -10.44 -10.67 -8.73
CA LEU A 303 -11.33 -9.65 -9.28
C LEU A 303 -10.74 -8.23 -9.22
N LEU A 304 -9.49 -8.06 -8.77
CA LEU A 304 -8.73 -6.80 -8.75
C LEU A 304 -9.58 -5.59 -8.30
N GLU A 305 -9.82 -4.64 -9.22
CA GLU A 305 -10.56 -3.40 -8.98
C GLU A 305 -12.01 -3.63 -8.54
N HIS A 306 -12.64 -4.71 -8.97
CA HIS A 306 -14.04 -5.00 -8.58
C HIS A 306 -14.13 -5.32 -7.07
N ASP A 307 -13.16 -6.06 -6.52
CA ASP A 307 -13.12 -6.32 -5.10
C ASP A 307 -12.57 -5.10 -4.32
N ALA A 308 -11.70 -4.26 -4.92
CA ALA A 308 -11.32 -2.96 -4.35
C ALA A 308 -12.53 -2.02 -4.21
N MET A 309 -13.37 -1.93 -5.25
CA MET A 309 -14.63 -1.18 -5.18
C MET A 309 -15.62 -1.77 -4.16
N TYR A 310 -15.66 -3.10 -4.04
CA TYR A 310 -16.45 -3.76 -3.00
C TYR A 310 -15.97 -3.35 -1.60
N MET A 311 -14.66 -3.31 -1.37
CA MET A 311 -14.08 -2.83 -0.12
C MET A 311 -14.45 -1.38 0.17
N LEU A 312 -14.30 -0.48 -0.80
CA LEU A 312 -14.68 0.92 -0.68
C LEU A 312 -16.16 1.09 -0.29
N GLN A 313 -17.07 0.37 -0.97
CA GLN A 313 -18.51 0.41 -0.67
C GLN A 313 -18.82 -0.04 0.76
N HIS A 314 -18.14 -1.04 1.28
CA HIS A 314 -18.34 -1.53 2.64
C HIS A 314 -17.79 -0.56 3.69
N TYR A 315 -16.64 0.05 3.41
CA TYR A 315 -16.10 1.11 4.25
C TYR A 315 -17.03 2.33 4.33
N ASP A 316 -17.51 2.82 3.18
CA ASP A 316 -18.44 3.96 3.13
C ASP A 316 -19.73 3.66 3.91
N LYS A 317 -20.26 2.45 3.79
CA LYS A 317 -21.45 2.03 4.56
C LYS A 317 -21.19 1.99 6.07
N ALA A 318 -20.06 1.43 6.49
CA ALA A 318 -19.68 1.36 7.91
C ALA A 318 -19.50 2.76 8.48
N ARG A 319 -18.80 3.64 7.75
CA ARG A 319 -18.61 5.05 8.13
C ARG A 319 -19.93 5.81 8.22
N GLN A 320 -20.81 5.66 7.23
CA GLN A 320 -22.12 6.31 7.26
C GLN A 320 -22.95 5.84 8.45
N ARG A 321 -22.98 4.54 8.74
CA ARG A 321 -23.65 3.97 9.90
C ARG A 321 -23.13 4.56 11.21
N LEU A 322 -21.82 4.69 11.36
CA LEU A 322 -21.19 5.29 12.53
C LEU A 322 -21.62 6.76 12.70
N LEU A 323 -21.60 7.56 11.63
CA LEU A 323 -22.04 8.96 11.65
C LEU A 323 -23.52 9.08 12.05
N GLU A 324 -24.40 8.20 11.58
CA GLU A 324 -25.81 8.15 11.96
C GLU A 324 -25.99 7.82 13.46
N ILE A 325 -25.19 6.90 13.99
CA ILE A 325 -25.18 6.55 15.41
C ILE A 325 -24.74 7.76 16.23
N ARG A 326 -23.58 8.36 15.90
CA ARG A 326 -23.06 9.56 16.59
C ARG A 326 -24.07 10.72 16.56
N ALA A 327 -24.68 11.01 15.42
CA ALA A 327 -25.69 12.07 15.31
C ALA A 327 -26.98 11.80 16.13
N ARG A 328 -27.35 10.52 16.25
CA ARG A 328 -28.49 10.11 17.11
C ARG A 328 -28.15 10.32 18.58
N ASP A 329 -26.95 9.94 19.00
CA ASP A 329 -26.53 9.99 20.39
C ASP A 329 -26.24 11.44 20.82
N GLU A 330 -25.71 12.30 19.95
CA GLU A 330 -25.67 13.75 20.15
C GLU A 330 -27.06 14.37 20.36
N ARG A 331 -28.07 13.93 19.59
CA ARG A 331 -29.44 14.43 19.79
C ARG A 331 -29.99 14.00 21.14
N LYS A 332 -29.75 12.75 21.57
CA LYS A 332 -30.17 12.28 22.88
C LYS A 332 -29.49 13.08 24.00
N LEU A 333 -28.16 13.30 23.89
CA LEU A 333 -27.41 14.10 24.86
C LEU A 333 -27.97 15.54 24.98
N ARG A 334 -28.24 16.19 23.86
CA ARG A 334 -28.86 17.54 23.87
C ARG A 334 -30.23 17.55 24.54
N LEU A 335 -31.05 16.52 24.31
CA LEU A 335 -32.35 16.38 24.94
C LEU A 335 -32.22 16.10 26.45
N ALA A 336 -31.29 15.25 26.85
CA ALA A 336 -30.99 14.96 28.27
C ALA A 336 -30.57 16.24 28.99
N THR A 337 -29.59 16.96 28.44
CA THR A 337 -29.11 18.25 28.99
C THR A 337 -30.24 19.28 29.10
N HIS A 338 -31.12 19.42 28.08
CA HIS A 338 -32.22 20.35 28.08
C HIS A 338 -33.28 20.02 29.16
N HIS A 339 -33.48 18.75 29.47
CA HIS A 339 -34.43 18.30 30.46
C HIS A 339 -33.84 18.03 31.86
N GLY A 340 -32.52 18.26 32.03
CA GLY A 340 -31.82 18.02 33.30
C GLY A 340 -31.75 16.57 33.72
N LEU A 341 -31.76 15.66 32.73
CA LEU A 341 -31.60 14.20 32.91
C LEU A 341 -30.12 13.82 32.88
N ASP A 342 -29.75 12.79 33.62
CA ASP A 342 -28.41 12.28 33.62
C ASP A 342 -28.15 11.48 32.30
N PRO A 343 -27.13 11.82 31.50
CA PRO A 343 -26.80 11.09 30.29
C PRO A 343 -26.47 9.62 30.53
N GLU A 344 -25.82 9.28 31.64
CA GLU A 344 -25.49 7.90 31.99
C GLU A 344 -26.75 7.04 32.21
N GLU A 345 -27.83 7.60 32.78
CA GLU A 345 -29.12 6.91 32.92
C GLU A 345 -29.76 6.58 31.57
N LEU A 346 -29.37 7.30 30.50
CA LEU A 346 -29.83 7.08 29.13
C LEU A 346 -28.90 6.19 28.31
N GLY A 347 -27.83 5.66 28.94
CA GLY A 347 -26.84 4.83 28.28
C GLY A 347 -26.01 5.61 27.23
N ILE A 348 -25.74 6.89 27.50
CA ILE A 348 -24.96 7.77 26.64
C ILE A 348 -23.60 7.97 27.31
N ASP A 349 -22.54 7.51 26.65
CA ASP A 349 -21.15 7.83 27.03
C ASP A 349 -20.77 9.21 26.48
N GLU A 350 -20.63 10.21 27.37
CA GLU A 350 -20.23 11.56 26.99
C GLU A 350 -18.81 11.62 26.41
N GLN A 351 -17.94 10.69 26.74
CA GLN A 351 -16.55 10.66 26.26
C GLN A 351 -16.46 10.19 24.81
N GLU A 352 -17.35 9.31 24.36
CA GLU A 352 -17.43 8.85 22.95
C GLU A 352 -18.02 9.94 22.03
N ILE A 353 -18.78 10.90 22.55
CA ILE A 353 -19.42 11.97 21.78
C ILE A 353 -18.51 13.19 21.65
N LEU A 354 -17.61 13.43 22.60
CA LEU A 354 -16.70 14.57 22.65
C LEU A 354 -15.40 14.31 21.87
N ILE A 355 -15.48 14.16 20.54
CA ILE A 355 -14.30 14.22 19.67
C ILE A 355 -13.85 15.69 19.55
N PRO A 356 -12.56 16.00 19.72
CA PRO A 356 -12.06 17.37 19.70
C PRO A 356 -12.37 18.05 18.36
N LYS A 357 -12.95 19.23 18.42
CA LYS A 357 -13.00 20.15 17.28
C LYS A 357 -11.56 20.58 16.99
N VAL A 358 -11.01 20.14 15.87
CA VAL A 358 -9.72 20.64 15.39
C VAL A 358 -9.91 22.10 15.00
N SER A 359 -9.27 22.98 15.77
CA SER A 359 -9.15 24.40 15.47
C SER A 359 -8.26 24.62 14.26
N ASP A 360 -8.69 25.53 13.39
CA ASP A 360 -8.06 26.15 12.25
C ASP A 360 -6.52 26.04 12.17
N VAL A 361 -6.03 25.35 11.16
CA VAL A 361 -4.64 25.50 10.68
C VAL A 361 -4.68 26.15 9.31
N ASP A 362 -4.06 27.33 9.27
CA ASP A 362 -3.97 28.28 8.18
C ASP A 362 -3.50 27.69 6.84
N SER A 363 -4.28 28.01 5.82
CA SER A 363 -3.94 27.89 4.42
C SER A 363 -2.91 28.96 4.02
N LYS A 364 -1.67 28.58 3.79
CA LYS A 364 -0.72 29.36 2.96
C LYS A 364 0.19 28.43 2.19
N HIS A 365 -0.18 28.08 0.98
CA HIS A 365 0.79 27.78 -0.08
C HIS A 365 0.39 28.49 -1.38
N LYS A 366 1.28 29.38 -1.78
CA LYS A 366 1.20 30.11 -3.04
C LYS A 366 1.56 29.17 -4.19
N SER A 367 0.70 29.19 -5.21
CA SER A 367 0.98 28.62 -6.52
C SER A 367 2.09 29.40 -7.23
N THR A 368 3.08 28.72 -7.75
CA THR A 368 3.89 29.25 -8.85
C THR A 368 3.67 28.36 -10.07
N ASN A 369 2.97 28.92 -11.05
CA ASN A 369 2.86 28.40 -12.40
C ASN A 369 4.18 28.69 -13.12
N ASP A 370 4.76 27.68 -13.75
CA ASP A 370 5.29 27.72 -15.11
C ASP A 370 6.07 26.43 -15.42
N ILE A 371 5.41 25.42 -15.97
CA ILE A 371 6.11 24.33 -16.67
C ILE A 371 5.25 23.95 -17.91
N SER A 372 5.40 24.70 -19.00
CA SER A 372 4.70 24.40 -20.26
C SER A 372 5.60 23.96 -21.41
N ASN A 373 6.82 23.47 -21.17
CA ASN A 373 7.68 23.01 -22.27
C ASN A 373 8.65 21.89 -21.84
N ILE A 374 8.15 20.68 -21.62
CA ILE A 374 9.01 19.49 -21.60
C ILE A 374 8.59 18.60 -22.79
N ASN A 375 9.47 18.48 -23.75
CA ASN A 375 9.26 17.64 -24.94
C ASN A 375 9.54 16.18 -24.58
N PRO A 376 8.53 15.30 -24.50
CA PRO A 376 8.68 13.93 -24.00
C PRO A 376 9.58 13.02 -24.85
N LYS A 377 9.86 13.40 -26.10
CA LYS A 377 10.71 12.60 -27.00
C LYS A 377 12.20 12.65 -26.70
N LYS A 378 12.69 13.65 -25.93
CA LYS A 378 14.13 13.76 -25.61
C LYS A 378 14.49 13.07 -24.29
N THR A 379 13.52 12.80 -23.42
CA THR A 379 13.74 12.20 -22.11
C THR A 379 13.68 10.68 -22.12
N SER A 380 12.92 10.05 -23.05
CA SER A 380 12.83 8.59 -23.15
C SER A 380 14.16 7.91 -23.53
N ASN A 381 14.97 8.58 -24.38
CA ASN A 381 16.28 8.04 -24.77
C ASN A 381 17.30 8.04 -23.61
N LYS A 382 17.21 8.99 -22.68
CA LYS A 382 18.13 9.00 -21.52
C LYS A 382 17.79 7.92 -20.49
N ALA A 383 16.52 7.60 -20.30
CA ALA A 383 16.11 6.53 -19.39
C ALA A 383 16.59 5.15 -19.87
N ASN A 384 16.59 4.92 -21.19
CA ASN A 384 17.08 3.68 -21.77
C ASN A 384 18.61 3.53 -21.71
N ASP A 385 19.34 4.65 -21.79
CA ASP A 385 20.82 4.61 -21.72
C ASP A 385 21.35 4.37 -20.28
N MET A 386 20.53 4.67 -19.26
CA MET A 386 20.93 4.46 -17.86
C MET A 386 20.71 3.03 -17.34
N ILE A 387 19.95 2.22 -18.06
CA ILE A 387 19.58 0.87 -17.65
C ILE A 387 20.10 -0.16 -18.67
N SER A 388 21.40 -0.09 -18.97
CA SER A 388 22.09 -1.18 -19.67
C SER A 388 22.42 -2.28 -18.67
N PHE A 389 21.56 -3.30 -18.57
CA PHE A 389 21.96 -4.56 -17.95
C PHE A 389 22.98 -5.25 -18.86
N GLU A 390 24.17 -5.53 -18.36
CA GLU A 390 25.00 -6.57 -18.95
C GLU A 390 24.26 -7.91 -18.80
N GLU A 391 23.64 -8.36 -19.89
CA GLU A 391 23.20 -9.74 -20.02
C GLU A 391 24.43 -10.64 -19.94
N LYS A 392 24.75 -11.14 -18.75
CA LYS A 392 25.54 -12.35 -18.64
C LYS A 392 24.62 -13.49 -19.04
N ASN A 393 24.77 -13.89 -20.30
CA ASN A 393 24.24 -15.16 -20.77
C ASN A 393 24.88 -16.30 -19.95
N ASP A 394 24.19 -16.78 -18.95
CA ASP A 394 24.37 -18.09 -18.38
C ASP A 394 23.39 -19.05 -19.10
N ASP A 395 23.64 -19.27 -20.40
CA ASP A 395 23.21 -20.49 -21.07
C ASP A 395 24.14 -21.60 -20.56
N ASP A 396 23.71 -22.30 -19.52
CA ASP A 396 24.06 -23.71 -19.32
C ASP A 396 23.15 -24.27 -18.20
N ASP A 397 22.55 -25.39 -18.59
CA ASP A 397 21.80 -26.39 -17.80
C ASP A 397 20.28 -26.24 -17.70
N ILE A 398 19.69 -26.73 -18.77
CA ILE A 398 18.39 -27.42 -18.82
C ILE A 398 18.55 -28.79 -18.11
N PHE A 399 17.81 -28.97 -17.02
CA PHE A 399 17.04 -30.19 -16.72
C PHE A 399 16.02 -29.90 -15.63
#